data_62d7e0364cfa74bc7db56b91dae9d2e4
#
_entry.id   62d7e0364cfa74bc7db56b91dae9d2e4
#
_cell.length_a   1.000
_cell.length_b   1.000
_cell.length_c   1.000
_cell.angle_alpha   90.00
_cell.angle_beta   90.00
_cell.angle_gamma   90.00
#
_symmetry.space_group_name_H-M   'P 1'
#
loop_
_entity.id
_entity.type
_entity.pdbx_description
1 polymer ?
#
loop_
_entity_poly.entity_id
_entity_poly.type
_entity_poly.pdbx_seq_one_letter_code
_entity_poly.pdbx_strand_id
1 'polypeptide(L)'
;MNNEKESARALLFSLQFSVSVLYCCQDNDQGGVSMRAEERRQAICDSLQAASQPVSAAALAARFSVSRQIIVGDIALLRAAGADISATPRGYVIQKSPSGLLRQVACRHSGTDMEAELNAMVDQGCTVLDVIVDHPIYGQLTGPLQLSSRYDVTQFIARCAQADAQPLSNLTEGIHLHTLSCPSEDAFHRVRTALHAMGVLLED
;
A
#
# COMPACT_ATOMS: atom_id res chain seq x y z
N MET A 1 17.92 -23.01 9.63
CA MET A 1 17.64 -23.42 8.25
C MET A 1 16.81 -22.43 7.42
N ASN A 2 16.25 -21.33 7.99
CA ASN A 2 15.47 -20.34 7.23
C ASN A 2 16.29 -19.14 6.71
N ASN A 3 17.45 -18.86 7.28
CA ASN A 3 18.26 -17.68 6.95
C ASN A 3 19.09 -17.81 5.66
N GLU A 4 19.41 -19.02 5.24
CA GLU A 4 20.16 -19.27 3.99
C GLU A 4 19.29 -19.17 2.73
N LYS A 5 17.99 -19.43 2.84
CA LYS A 5 17.06 -19.32 1.71
C LYS A 5 16.68 -17.87 1.37
N GLU A 6 16.67 -16.96 2.35
CA GLU A 6 16.46 -15.53 2.12
C GLU A 6 17.69 -14.87 1.48
N SER A 7 18.90 -15.26 1.92
CA SER A 7 20.15 -14.75 1.33
C SER A 7 20.33 -15.22 -0.11
N ALA A 8 19.94 -16.46 -0.42
CA ALA A 8 19.96 -17.00 -1.79
C ALA A 8 18.95 -16.33 -2.73
N ARG A 9 17.76 -15.94 -2.21
CA ARG A 9 16.77 -15.19 -2.99
C ARG A 9 17.22 -13.77 -3.32
N ALA A 10 17.88 -13.08 -2.39
CA ALA A 10 18.44 -11.75 -2.61
C ALA A 10 19.59 -11.77 -3.64
N LEU A 11 20.44 -12.80 -3.61
CA LEU A 11 21.54 -12.98 -4.58
C LEU A 11 21.05 -13.41 -5.96
N LEU A 12 20.01 -14.24 -6.05
CA LEU A 12 19.37 -14.62 -7.32
C LEU A 12 18.67 -13.42 -7.98
N PHE A 13 18.07 -12.51 -7.20
CA PHE A 13 17.45 -11.30 -7.69
C PHE A 13 18.49 -10.34 -8.32
N SER A 14 19.69 -10.26 -7.75
CA SER A 14 20.80 -9.44 -8.27
C SER A 14 21.43 -10.01 -9.56
N LEU A 15 21.43 -11.34 -9.72
CA LEU A 15 22.03 -12.01 -10.87
C LEU A 15 21.07 -12.19 -12.07
N GLN A 16 19.76 -12.23 -11.83
CA GLN A 16 18.77 -12.43 -12.89
C GLN A 16 18.43 -11.16 -13.67
N PHE A 17 18.77 -9.97 -13.12
CA PHE A 17 18.60 -8.69 -13.81
C PHE A 17 19.67 -8.41 -14.89
N SER A 18 20.72 -9.23 -14.96
CA SER A 18 21.88 -8.98 -15.87
C SER A 18 21.78 -9.62 -17.24
N VAL A 19 20.79 -10.46 -17.57
CA VAL A 19 20.89 -11.32 -18.77
C VAL A 19 19.69 -11.26 -19.74
N SER A 20 18.68 -10.45 -19.55
CA SER A 20 17.52 -10.50 -20.46
C SER A 20 16.90 -9.17 -20.87
N VAL A 21 17.69 -8.22 -21.39
CA VAL A 21 17.11 -7.17 -22.26
C VAL A 21 18.14 -6.74 -23.30
N LEU A 22 18.36 -7.57 -24.26
CA LEU A 22 18.97 -7.21 -25.54
C LEU A 22 17.90 -7.49 -26.62
N TYR A 23 17.00 -6.54 -26.86
CA TYR A 23 16.42 -6.32 -28.18
C TYR A 23 15.53 -5.06 -28.21
N CYS A 24 15.94 -4.14 -29.09
CA CYS A 24 15.14 -3.16 -29.83
C CYS A 24 14.58 -1.94 -29.06
N CYS A 25 15.32 -0.84 -29.15
CA CYS A 25 14.73 0.45 -29.55
C CYS A 25 15.85 1.32 -30.14
N GLN A 26 15.70 1.66 -31.39
CA GLN A 26 16.53 2.65 -32.08
C GLN A 26 16.26 4.05 -31.52
N ASP A 27 17.35 4.75 -31.33
CA ASP A 27 17.44 6.10 -30.80
C ASP A 27 16.73 7.14 -31.66
N ASN A 28 16.08 8.07 -31.03
CA ASN A 28 15.89 9.41 -31.58
C ASN A 28 16.46 10.42 -30.57
N ASP A 29 17.69 10.85 -30.85
CA ASP A 29 18.51 11.75 -30.05
C ASP A 29 18.08 13.20 -30.31
N GLN A 30 17.61 13.90 -29.26
CA GLN A 30 17.65 15.37 -29.19
C GLN A 30 17.80 15.78 -27.72
N GLY A 31 19.02 16.08 -27.29
CA GLY A 31 19.43 17.13 -26.38
C GLY A 31 18.82 17.22 -24.98
N GLY A 32 19.20 16.32 -24.09
CA GLY A 32 19.06 16.38 -22.63
C GLY A 32 19.40 15.00 -22.12
N VAL A 33 20.31 14.85 -21.14
CA VAL A 33 20.63 13.54 -20.57
C VAL A 33 19.38 12.99 -19.89
N SER A 34 18.47 12.44 -20.69
CA SER A 34 17.31 11.71 -20.20
C SER A 34 17.82 10.40 -19.62
N MET A 35 17.64 10.21 -18.33
CA MET A 35 17.93 8.94 -17.64
C MET A 35 17.27 7.80 -18.40
N ARG A 36 18.01 6.74 -18.72
CA ARG A 36 17.46 5.57 -19.41
C ARG A 36 16.33 4.95 -18.60
N ALA A 37 15.36 4.36 -19.28
CA ALA A 37 14.16 3.82 -18.62
C ALA A 37 14.51 2.75 -17.56
N GLU A 38 15.54 1.96 -17.80
CA GLU A 38 16.00 0.93 -16.85
C GLU A 38 16.67 1.56 -15.62
N GLU A 39 17.53 2.54 -15.80
CA GLU A 39 18.16 3.31 -14.71
C GLU A 39 17.10 4.03 -13.87
N ARG A 40 16.09 4.58 -14.52
CA ARG A 40 14.96 5.22 -13.83
C ARG A 40 14.17 4.21 -12.99
N ARG A 41 13.85 3.03 -13.50
CA ARG A 41 13.17 1.98 -12.74
C ARG A 41 13.97 1.54 -11.53
N GLN A 42 15.28 1.35 -11.67
CA GLN A 42 16.14 1.04 -10.52
C GLN A 42 16.10 2.18 -9.49
N ALA A 43 16.26 3.42 -9.92
CA ALA A 43 16.22 4.59 -9.04
C ALA A 43 14.84 4.80 -8.37
N ILE A 44 13.74 4.36 -9.00
CA ILE A 44 12.41 4.31 -8.39
C ILE A 44 12.41 3.30 -7.24
N CYS A 45 12.90 2.07 -7.46
CA CYS A 45 13.00 1.05 -6.40
C CYS A 45 13.82 1.56 -5.21
N ASP A 46 15.00 2.10 -5.46
CA ASP A 46 15.89 2.65 -4.43
C ASP A 46 15.20 3.77 -3.63
N SER A 47 14.46 4.63 -4.34
CA SER A 47 13.70 5.72 -3.73
C SER A 47 12.59 5.21 -2.81
N LEU A 48 11.86 4.15 -3.22
CA LEU A 48 10.80 3.55 -2.44
C LEU A 48 11.34 2.75 -1.25
N GLN A 49 12.49 2.09 -1.40
CA GLN A 49 13.16 1.37 -0.30
C GLN A 49 13.66 2.31 0.79
N ALA A 50 14.22 3.45 0.40
CA ALA A 50 14.72 4.46 1.33
C ALA A 50 13.62 5.27 2.01
N ALA A 51 12.41 5.32 1.40
CA ALA A 51 11.31 6.12 1.92
C ALA A 51 10.71 5.50 3.19
N SER A 52 10.44 6.36 4.18
CA SER A 52 9.69 6.01 5.40
C SER A 52 8.18 6.22 5.25
N GLN A 53 7.76 6.89 4.19
CA GLN A 53 6.37 7.22 3.88
C GLN A 53 6.06 6.89 2.42
N PRO A 54 4.78 6.66 2.07
CA PRO A 54 4.37 6.46 0.68
C PRO A 54 4.79 7.61 -0.23
N VAL A 55 5.32 7.30 -1.41
CA VAL A 55 5.76 8.31 -2.38
C VAL A 55 4.75 8.40 -3.53
N SER A 56 4.18 9.57 -3.75
CA SER A 56 3.19 9.75 -4.81
C SER A 56 3.78 9.63 -6.22
N ALA A 57 2.97 9.17 -7.19
CA ALA A 57 3.37 9.14 -8.59
C ALA A 57 3.78 10.53 -9.11
N ALA A 58 3.15 11.60 -8.61
CA ALA A 58 3.51 12.98 -8.96
C ALA A 58 4.89 13.38 -8.42
N ALA A 59 5.22 12.99 -7.18
CA ALA A 59 6.54 13.25 -6.61
C ALA A 59 7.66 12.51 -7.36
N LEU A 60 7.43 11.24 -7.73
CA LEU A 60 8.37 10.49 -8.57
C LEU A 60 8.50 11.10 -9.96
N ALA A 61 7.39 11.50 -10.58
CA ALA A 61 7.37 12.15 -11.88
C ALA A 61 8.20 13.46 -11.89
N ALA A 62 8.02 14.29 -10.87
CA ALA A 62 8.80 15.51 -10.68
C ALA A 62 10.29 15.22 -10.47
N ARG A 63 10.61 14.23 -9.60
CA ARG A 63 11.99 13.84 -9.29
C ARG A 63 12.76 13.35 -10.53
N PHE A 64 12.12 12.57 -11.39
CA PHE A 64 12.74 11.99 -12.59
C PHE A 64 12.48 12.77 -13.87
N SER A 65 11.83 13.94 -13.78
CA SER A 65 11.49 14.82 -14.94
C SER A 65 10.73 14.09 -16.05
N VAL A 66 9.77 13.24 -15.67
CA VAL A 66 8.91 12.49 -16.59
C VAL A 66 7.44 12.70 -16.26
N SER A 67 6.54 12.28 -17.15
CA SER A 67 5.11 12.33 -16.88
C SER A 67 4.70 11.33 -15.80
N ARG A 68 3.58 11.63 -15.08
CA ARG A 68 2.98 10.69 -14.13
C ARG A 68 2.67 9.33 -14.79
N GLN A 69 2.27 9.34 -16.05
CA GLN A 69 1.92 8.13 -16.80
C GLN A 69 3.13 7.21 -17.03
N ILE A 70 4.31 7.80 -17.27
CA ILE A 70 5.57 7.04 -17.36
C ILE A 70 5.87 6.35 -16.03
N ILE A 71 5.72 7.04 -14.90
CA ILE A 71 5.90 6.42 -13.58
C ILE A 71 4.92 5.27 -13.33
N VAL A 72 3.65 5.41 -13.71
CA VAL A 72 2.65 4.33 -13.59
C VAL A 72 3.07 3.11 -14.40
N GLY A 73 3.57 3.33 -15.63
CA GLY A 73 4.10 2.26 -16.49
C GLY A 73 5.36 1.60 -15.91
N ASP A 74 6.31 2.39 -15.41
CA ASP A 74 7.53 1.87 -14.77
C ASP A 74 7.19 1.01 -13.54
N ILE A 75 6.26 1.46 -12.70
CA ILE A 75 5.78 0.70 -11.53
C ILE A 75 5.12 -0.61 -11.97
N ALA A 76 4.32 -0.60 -13.05
CA ALA A 76 3.70 -1.82 -13.56
C ALA A 76 4.76 -2.84 -14.02
N LEU A 77 5.81 -2.37 -14.73
CA LEU A 77 6.92 -3.21 -15.16
C LEU A 77 7.73 -3.76 -13.98
N LEU A 78 8.00 -2.93 -12.97
CA LEU A 78 8.69 -3.37 -11.75
C LEU A 78 7.91 -4.45 -11.01
N ARG A 79 6.59 -4.32 -10.88
CA ARG A 79 5.72 -5.35 -10.31
C ARG A 79 5.74 -6.64 -11.13
N ALA A 80 5.66 -6.53 -12.46
CA ALA A 80 5.76 -7.68 -13.36
C ALA A 80 7.12 -8.39 -13.24
N ALA A 81 8.18 -7.66 -12.89
CA ALA A 81 9.51 -8.19 -12.60
C ALA A 81 9.66 -8.72 -11.16
N GLY A 82 8.58 -8.71 -10.34
CA GLY A 82 8.57 -9.28 -8.99
C GLY A 82 8.88 -8.29 -7.86
N ALA A 83 8.92 -6.98 -8.14
CA ALA A 83 9.08 -5.99 -7.07
C ALA A 83 7.78 -5.88 -6.25
N ASP A 84 7.89 -6.01 -4.92
CA ASP A 84 6.76 -5.91 -3.98
C ASP A 84 6.40 -4.45 -3.71
N ILE A 85 5.86 -3.79 -4.72
CA ILE A 85 5.42 -2.40 -4.66
C ILE A 85 3.90 -2.37 -4.53
N SER A 86 3.40 -1.89 -3.41
CA SER A 86 1.97 -1.65 -3.18
C SER A 86 1.58 -0.21 -3.52
N ALA A 87 0.39 -0.04 -4.11
CA ALA A 87 -0.24 1.27 -4.26
C ALA A 87 -1.17 1.50 -3.07
N THR A 88 -0.96 2.60 -2.37
CA THR A 88 -1.83 3.05 -1.28
C THR A 88 -2.54 4.33 -1.68
N PRO A 89 -3.56 4.78 -0.94
CA PRO A 89 -4.18 6.09 -1.17
C PRO A 89 -3.18 7.26 -1.19
N ARG A 90 -2.04 7.14 -0.51
CA ARG A 90 -1.00 8.19 -0.44
C ARG A 90 0.10 8.06 -1.49
N GLY A 91 0.23 6.92 -2.15
CA GLY A 91 1.28 6.67 -3.14
C GLY A 91 1.81 5.24 -3.09
N TYR A 92 2.98 5.04 -3.66
CA TYR A 92 3.64 3.75 -3.72
C TYR A 92 4.53 3.50 -2.49
N VAL A 93 4.54 2.27 -2.02
CA VAL A 93 5.43 1.77 -0.97
C VAL A 93 6.00 0.43 -1.36
N ILE A 94 7.21 0.12 -0.94
CA ILE A 94 7.67 -1.25 -0.84
C ILE A 94 7.29 -1.73 0.56
N GLN A 95 6.51 -2.78 0.65
CA GLN A 95 6.07 -3.30 1.94
C GLN A 95 7.30 -3.82 2.70
N LYS A 96 7.66 -3.10 3.75
CA LYS A 96 8.53 -3.66 4.80
C LYS A 96 7.64 -4.55 5.65
N SER A 97 8.14 -5.71 6.08
CA SER A 97 7.41 -6.54 7.04
C SER A 97 6.90 -5.66 8.17
N PRO A 98 5.59 -5.69 8.49
CA PRO A 98 5.04 -4.83 9.52
C PRO A 98 5.80 -5.04 10.84
N SER A 99 6.31 -3.97 11.41
CA SER A 99 6.91 -3.99 12.74
C SER A 99 5.80 -3.89 13.76
N GLY A 100 5.36 -5.01 14.31
CA GLY A 100 4.30 -5.01 15.33
C GLY A 100 3.49 -6.29 15.32
N LEU A 101 2.58 -6.38 16.26
CA LEU A 101 1.67 -7.49 16.40
C LEU A 101 0.55 -7.35 15.35
N LEU A 102 0.49 -8.31 14.41
CA LEU A 102 -0.59 -8.33 13.43
C LEU A 102 -1.87 -8.90 14.02
N ARG A 103 -2.96 -8.15 13.89
CA ARG A 103 -4.30 -8.55 14.33
C ARG A 103 -5.32 -8.14 13.28
N GLN A 104 -6.44 -8.86 13.26
CA GLN A 104 -7.57 -8.51 12.42
C GLN A 104 -8.80 -8.20 13.28
N VAL A 105 -9.61 -7.25 12.82
CA VAL A 105 -10.93 -6.95 13.37
C VAL A 105 -11.97 -7.04 12.27
N ALA A 106 -13.12 -7.62 12.57
CA ALA A 106 -14.27 -7.61 11.70
C ALA A 106 -15.20 -6.47 12.11
N CYS A 107 -15.62 -5.66 11.15
CA CYS A 107 -16.47 -4.51 11.37
C CYS A 107 -17.69 -4.54 10.46
N ARG A 108 -18.77 -3.90 10.92
CA ARG A 108 -19.97 -3.69 10.13
C ARG A 108 -20.55 -2.31 10.39
N HIS A 109 -20.53 -1.46 9.38
CA HIS A 109 -21.15 -0.13 9.45
C HIS A 109 -21.43 0.43 8.06
N SER A 110 -22.13 1.56 8.01
CA SER A 110 -22.31 2.35 6.80
C SER A 110 -21.09 3.24 6.53
N GLY A 111 -20.98 3.76 5.32
CA GLY A 111 -19.85 4.66 4.95
C GLY A 111 -19.71 5.91 5.81
N THR A 112 -20.76 6.33 6.55
CA THR A 112 -20.74 7.50 7.45
C THR A 112 -19.85 7.31 8.67
N ASP A 113 -19.63 6.08 9.09
CA ASP A 113 -18.89 5.75 10.31
C ASP A 113 -17.40 5.46 10.05
N MET A 114 -16.99 5.41 8.77
CA MET A 114 -15.64 5.04 8.34
C MET A 114 -14.55 5.92 8.96
N GLU A 115 -14.75 7.25 9.03
CA GLU A 115 -13.76 8.16 9.63
C GLU A 115 -13.62 7.90 11.14
N ALA A 116 -14.73 7.71 11.84
CA ALA A 116 -14.73 7.47 13.27
C ALA A 116 -14.09 6.11 13.60
N GLU A 117 -14.38 5.07 12.82
CA GLU A 117 -13.79 3.74 12.94
C GLU A 117 -12.26 3.79 12.78
N LEU A 118 -11.78 4.35 11.66
CA LEU A 118 -10.34 4.44 11.38
C LEU A 118 -9.60 5.26 12.44
N ASN A 119 -10.22 6.38 12.92
CA ASN A 119 -9.66 7.17 14.00
C ASN A 119 -9.57 6.38 15.31
N ALA A 120 -10.56 5.55 15.65
CA ALA A 120 -10.52 4.71 16.84
C ALA A 120 -9.34 3.74 16.84
N MET A 121 -8.92 3.25 15.68
CA MET A 121 -7.77 2.36 15.52
C MET A 121 -6.44 3.09 15.65
N VAL A 122 -6.27 4.22 14.92
CA VAL A 122 -4.99 4.97 14.92
C VAL A 122 -4.74 5.70 16.24
N ASP A 123 -5.78 6.09 16.98
CA ASP A 123 -5.68 6.73 18.30
C ASP A 123 -5.07 5.79 19.35
N GLN A 124 -5.16 4.47 19.16
CA GLN A 124 -4.52 3.47 20.02
C GLN A 124 -3.08 3.15 19.59
N GLY A 125 -2.53 3.91 18.64
CA GLY A 125 -1.19 3.72 18.11
C GLY A 125 -1.07 2.55 17.12
N CYS A 126 -2.19 2.00 16.65
CA CYS A 126 -2.19 0.97 15.61
C CYS A 126 -2.08 1.60 14.22
N THR A 127 -1.48 0.87 13.30
CA THR A 127 -1.52 1.20 11.87
C THR A 127 -2.54 0.32 11.18
N VAL A 128 -3.50 0.92 10.48
CA VAL A 128 -4.46 0.21 9.64
C VAL A 128 -3.77 -0.09 8.32
N LEU A 129 -3.46 -1.36 8.07
CA LEU A 129 -2.70 -1.79 6.89
C LEU A 129 -3.58 -1.86 5.65
N ASP A 130 -4.79 -2.38 5.79
CA ASP A 130 -5.70 -2.64 4.68
C ASP A 130 -7.18 -2.62 5.12
N VAL A 131 -8.05 -2.74 4.12
CA VAL A 131 -9.44 -3.15 4.22
C VAL A 131 -9.65 -4.37 3.35
N ILE A 132 -10.36 -5.37 3.86
CA ILE A 132 -10.60 -6.65 3.19
C ILE A 132 -12.11 -6.90 3.15
N VAL A 133 -12.62 -7.30 1.99
CA VAL A 133 -14.03 -7.69 1.79
C VAL A 133 -14.12 -8.98 0.99
N ASP A 134 -15.19 -9.75 1.21
CA ASP A 134 -15.46 -10.98 0.46
C ASP A 134 -16.44 -10.70 -0.69
N HIS A 135 -15.92 -10.62 -1.91
CA HIS A 135 -16.72 -10.37 -3.09
C HIS A 135 -17.22 -11.69 -3.73
N PRO A 136 -18.50 -11.83 -4.09
CA PRO A 136 -19.09 -13.11 -4.53
C PRO A 136 -18.47 -13.66 -5.83
N ILE A 137 -17.87 -12.80 -6.66
CA ILE A 137 -17.26 -13.22 -7.93
C ILE A 137 -15.73 -13.30 -7.82
N TYR A 138 -15.11 -12.30 -7.17
CA TYR A 138 -13.65 -12.16 -7.13
C TYR A 138 -13.01 -12.77 -5.88
N GLY A 139 -13.81 -13.29 -4.94
CA GLY A 139 -13.31 -13.75 -3.65
C GLY A 139 -12.83 -12.58 -2.80
N GLN A 140 -11.79 -12.78 -2.03
CA GLN A 140 -11.28 -11.76 -1.12
C GLN A 140 -10.61 -10.61 -1.88
N LEU A 141 -11.14 -9.40 -1.71
CA LEU A 141 -10.56 -8.16 -2.23
C LEU A 141 -9.88 -7.40 -1.10
N THR A 142 -8.65 -7.01 -1.32
CA THR A 142 -7.84 -6.26 -0.33
C THR A 142 -7.46 -4.89 -0.88
N GLY A 143 -7.83 -3.85 -0.16
CA GLY A 143 -7.43 -2.47 -0.44
C GLY A 143 -6.36 -1.99 0.56
N PRO A 144 -5.07 -1.84 0.17
CA PRO A 144 -4.05 -1.34 1.08
C PRO A 144 -4.29 0.12 1.46
N LEU A 145 -4.24 0.42 2.77
CA LEU A 145 -4.50 1.74 3.35
C LEU A 145 -3.25 2.41 3.91
N GLN A 146 -2.53 1.73 4.80
CA GLN A 146 -1.32 2.23 5.48
C GLN A 146 -1.57 3.54 6.25
N LEU A 147 -2.63 3.57 7.07
CA LEU A 147 -3.02 4.72 7.89
C LEU A 147 -2.46 4.56 9.30
N SER A 148 -1.67 5.53 9.77
CA SER A 148 -1.00 5.48 11.07
C SER A 148 -1.30 6.68 11.97
N SER A 149 -2.09 7.64 11.48
CA SER A 149 -2.42 8.87 12.19
C SER A 149 -3.79 9.41 11.77
N ARG A 150 -4.40 10.25 12.61
CA ARG A 150 -5.61 10.99 12.23
C ARG A 150 -5.43 11.83 10.97
N TYR A 151 -4.23 12.39 10.76
CA TYR A 151 -3.92 13.11 9.52
C TYR A 151 -4.07 12.21 8.30
N ASP A 152 -3.53 10.98 8.35
CA ASP A 152 -3.66 10.02 7.27
C ASP A 152 -5.13 9.68 6.99
N VAL A 153 -5.91 9.48 8.05
CA VAL A 153 -7.36 9.21 7.96
C VAL A 153 -8.06 10.39 7.28
N THR A 154 -7.84 11.62 7.74
CA THR A 154 -8.46 12.81 7.13
C THR A 154 -8.11 12.92 5.64
N GLN A 155 -6.85 12.67 5.25
CA GLN A 155 -6.44 12.70 3.85
C GLN A 155 -7.10 11.58 3.03
N PHE A 156 -7.30 10.42 3.63
CA PHE A 156 -8.00 9.30 2.99
C PHE A 156 -9.47 9.61 2.75
N ILE A 157 -10.19 10.08 3.77
CA ILE A 157 -11.61 10.48 3.67
C ILE A 157 -11.81 11.59 2.63
N ALA A 158 -10.95 12.61 2.62
CA ALA A 158 -11.02 13.68 1.62
C ALA A 158 -10.87 13.15 0.18
N ARG A 159 -10.02 12.15 -0.04
CA ARG A 159 -9.88 11.52 -1.37
C ARG A 159 -11.08 10.68 -1.74
N CYS A 160 -11.66 9.94 -0.82
CA CYS A 160 -12.89 9.20 -1.07
C CYS A 160 -14.01 10.14 -1.53
N ALA A 161 -14.16 11.28 -0.86
CA ALA A 161 -15.15 12.29 -1.22
C ALA A 161 -14.92 12.93 -2.61
N GLN A 162 -13.64 13.08 -3.03
CA GLN A 162 -13.30 13.69 -4.32
C GLN A 162 -13.38 12.72 -5.50
N ALA A 163 -13.21 11.40 -5.24
CA ALA A 163 -13.05 10.40 -6.29
C ALA A 163 -14.38 9.88 -6.85
N ASP A 164 -15.52 10.25 -6.28
CA ASP A 164 -16.86 9.67 -6.57
C ASP A 164 -16.82 8.13 -6.56
N ALA A 165 -15.97 7.58 -5.69
CA ALA A 165 -15.73 6.15 -5.57
C ALA A 165 -16.38 5.61 -4.30
N GLN A 166 -17.06 4.49 -4.44
CA GLN A 166 -17.66 3.79 -3.31
C GLN A 166 -16.58 3.03 -2.52
N PRO A 167 -16.62 3.07 -1.16
CA PRO A 167 -15.78 2.22 -0.33
C PRO A 167 -15.98 0.72 -0.63
N LEU A 168 -14.93 -0.08 -0.48
CA LEU A 168 -15.01 -1.53 -0.70
C LEU A 168 -16.07 -2.19 0.20
N SER A 169 -16.26 -1.71 1.44
CA SER A 169 -17.27 -2.21 2.38
C SER A 169 -18.71 -2.11 1.84
N ASN A 170 -18.98 -1.21 0.90
CA ASN A 170 -20.30 -1.15 0.25
C ASN A 170 -20.62 -2.39 -0.61
N LEU A 171 -19.59 -3.13 -1.04
CA LEU A 171 -19.76 -4.37 -1.82
C LEU A 171 -20.30 -5.54 -0.96
N THR A 172 -20.26 -5.41 0.36
CA THR A 172 -20.57 -6.46 1.34
C THR A 172 -21.53 -5.97 2.43
N GLU A 173 -22.43 -5.05 2.09
CA GLU A 173 -23.43 -4.49 3.03
C GLU A 173 -22.80 -3.93 4.32
N GLY A 174 -21.60 -3.36 4.21
CA GLY A 174 -20.84 -2.77 5.30
C GLY A 174 -19.96 -3.75 6.08
N ILE A 175 -20.01 -5.06 5.81
CA ILE A 175 -19.13 -6.05 6.47
C ILE A 175 -17.76 -6.04 5.83
N HIS A 176 -16.73 -5.87 6.65
CA HIS A 176 -15.34 -5.88 6.20
C HIS A 176 -14.37 -6.21 7.34
N LEU A 177 -13.13 -6.49 6.98
CA LEU A 177 -12.05 -6.69 7.93
C LEU A 177 -10.99 -5.60 7.76
N HIS A 178 -10.32 -5.28 8.86
CA HIS A 178 -9.08 -4.53 8.83
C HIS A 178 -7.94 -5.35 9.40
N THR A 179 -6.79 -5.37 8.71
CA THR A 179 -5.54 -5.85 9.28
C THR A 179 -4.83 -4.68 9.96
N LEU A 180 -4.50 -4.86 11.22
CA LEU A 180 -3.84 -3.86 12.06
C LEU A 180 -2.42 -4.31 12.41
N SER A 181 -1.47 -3.39 12.36
CA SER A 181 -0.18 -3.52 13.03
C SER A 181 -0.25 -2.78 14.36
N CYS A 182 -0.29 -3.53 15.45
CA CYS A 182 -0.46 -3.00 16.80
C CYS A 182 0.88 -2.99 17.55
N PRO A 183 1.16 -1.97 18.39
CA PRO A 183 2.37 -1.93 19.20
C PRO A 183 2.36 -2.97 20.35
N SER A 184 1.18 -3.40 20.80
CA SER A 184 0.99 -4.40 21.86
C SER A 184 -0.41 -5.02 21.81
N GLU A 185 -0.60 -6.13 22.53
CA GLU A 185 -1.93 -6.74 22.73
C GLU A 185 -2.90 -5.80 23.45
N ASP A 186 -2.40 -5.03 24.43
CA ASP A 186 -3.22 -4.04 25.14
C ASP A 186 -3.75 -2.94 24.19
N ALA A 187 -2.95 -2.51 23.21
CA ALA A 187 -3.41 -1.56 22.20
C ALA A 187 -4.53 -2.17 21.36
N PHE A 188 -4.40 -3.43 20.97
CA PHE A 188 -5.45 -4.14 20.24
C PHE A 188 -6.74 -4.29 21.06
N HIS A 189 -6.62 -4.63 22.34
CA HIS A 189 -7.79 -4.69 23.23
C HIS A 189 -8.50 -3.33 23.36
N ARG A 190 -7.75 -2.22 23.45
CA ARG A 190 -8.37 -0.88 23.46
C ARG A 190 -9.07 -0.55 22.15
N VAL A 191 -8.50 -0.96 20.99
CA VAL A 191 -9.18 -0.84 19.69
C VAL A 191 -10.52 -1.57 19.72
N ARG A 192 -10.54 -2.85 20.12
CA ARG A 192 -11.78 -3.63 20.19
C ARG A 192 -12.81 -2.99 21.11
N THR A 193 -12.39 -2.52 22.28
CA THR A 193 -13.28 -1.82 23.23
C THR A 193 -13.88 -0.56 22.61
N ALA A 194 -13.08 0.24 21.89
CA ALA A 194 -13.57 1.44 21.22
C ALA A 194 -14.57 1.12 20.10
N LEU A 195 -14.26 0.14 19.25
CA LEU A 195 -15.14 -0.30 18.16
C LEU A 195 -16.45 -0.90 18.67
N HIS A 196 -16.38 -1.68 19.76
CA HIS A 196 -17.57 -2.22 20.43
C HIS A 196 -18.45 -1.10 20.98
N ALA A 197 -17.87 -0.10 21.66
CA ALA A 197 -18.61 1.05 22.20
C ALA A 197 -19.30 1.88 21.10
N MET A 198 -18.76 1.88 19.88
CA MET A 198 -19.34 2.52 18.70
C MET A 198 -20.42 1.64 18.02
N GLY A 199 -20.56 0.37 18.43
CA GLY A 199 -21.49 -0.59 17.82
C GLY A 199 -21.09 -1.03 16.38
N VAL A 200 -19.83 -0.87 16.02
CA VAL A 200 -19.31 -1.24 14.66
C VAL A 200 -18.51 -2.54 14.66
N LEU A 201 -18.07 -3.02 15.83
CA LEU A 201 -17.37 -4.30 15.93
C LEU A 201 -18.37 -5.46 15.69
N LEU A 202 -18.01 -6.35 14.76
CA LEU A 202 -18.75 -7.58 14.53
C LEU A 202 -18.23 -8.65 15.51
N GLU A 203 -19.05 -9.08 16.44
CA GLU A 203 -18.80 -10.15 17.42
C GLU A 203 -19.95 -11.17 17.37
N ASP A 204 -19.67 -12.41 17.81
CA ASP A 204 -20.67 -13.48 17.96
C ASP A 204 -21.63 -13.23 19.12
#